data_cf94bd0c43ef900b3c6a0f52d971cb85
#
_entry.id   cf94bd0c43ef900b3c6a0f52d971cb85
#
_cell.length_a   1.000
_cell.length_b   1.000
_cell.length_c   1.000
_cell.angle_alpha   90.00
_cell.angle_beta   90.00
_cell.angle_gamma   90.00
#
_symmetry.space_group_name_H-M   'P 1'
#
loop_
_entity.id
_entity.type
_entity.pdbx_description
1 polymer ?
#
loop_
_entity_poly.entity_id
_entity_poly.type
_entity_poly.pdbx_seq_one_letter_code
_entity_poly.pdbx_strand_id
1 'polypeptide(L)'
;VIGSDQVVCVNGERLSKPGTAERAQAQLSHCSGQWVTYCSALSLATEGQTLTLEHELYHVKFRNLKALEIQRYVALDKPLDCAGSIKAEGLGITLFSSTRGNDINTLYGLPLLRLAQRLREYGLDALNIL
;
A
#
# COMPACT_ATOMS: atom_id res chain seq x y z
N VAL A 1 -9.08 -17.21 9.39
CA VAL A 1 -7.81 -16.83 8.72
C VAL A 1 -8.01 -15.57 7.93
N ILE A 2 -7.10 -14.62 8.10
CA ILE A 2 -7.09 -13.36 7.39
C ILE A 2 -5.94 -13.40 6.38
N GLY A 3 -6.23 -13.17 5.11
CA GLY A 3 -5.25 -13.06 4.05
C GLY A 3 -5.24 -11.66 3.46
N SER A 4 -4.07 -11.19 3.03
CA SER A 4 -3.91 -9.88 2.43
C SER A 4 -2.78 -9.90 1.40
N ASP A 5 -2.92 -9.08 0.37
CA ASP A 5 -1.89 -8.85 -0.63
C ASP A 5 -2.06 -7.43 -1.20
N GLN A 6 -0.99 -6.88 -1.75
CA GLN A 6 -1.01 -5.53 -2.27
C GLN A 6 -0.33 -5.45 -3.64
N VAL A 7 -0.96 -4.71 -4.55
CA VAL A 7 -0.42 -4.39 -5.87
C VAL A 7 -0.36 -2.88 -6.02
N VAL A 8 0.72 -2.38 -6.59
CA VAL A 8 0.96 -0.95 -6.81
C VAL A 8 1.05 -0.69 -8.31
N CYS A 9 0.32 0.31 -8.80
CA CYS A 9 0.27 0.65 -10.23
C CYS A 9 0.41 2.15 -10.46
N VAL A 10 1.12 2.50 -11.53
CA VAL A 10 1.20 3.86 -12.04
C VAL A 10 1.03 3.81 -13.56
N ASN A 11 0.13 4.65 -14.10
CA ASN A 11 -0.16 4.72 -15.54
C ASN A 11 -0.43 3.32 -16.17
N GLY A 12 -1.16 2.45 -15.44
CA GLY A 12 -1.47 1.11 -15.90
C GLY A 12 -0.33 0.10 -15.78
N GLU A 13 0.83 0.51 -15.27
CA GLU A 13 2.00 -0.34 -15.10
C GLU A 13 2.14 -0.78 -13.64
N ARG A 14 2.29 -2.08 -13.43
CA ARG A 14 2.50 -2.64 -12.09
C ARG A 14 3.94 -2.41 -11.64
N LEU A 15 4.09 -1.91 -10.41
CA LEU A 15 5.39 -1.73 -9.78
C LEU A 15 5.66 -2.88 -8.81
N SER A 16 6.75 -3.61 -9.06
CA SER A 16 7.20 -4.68 -8.17
C SER A 16 8.13 -4.15 -7.08
N LYS A 17 8.59 -5.06 -6.21
CA LYS A 17 9.67 -4.77 -5.27
C LYS A 17 10.94 -4.48 -6.06
N PRO A 18 11.64 -3.37 -5.81
CA PRO A 18 12.79 -2.98 -6.63
C PRO A 18 14.02 -3.86 -6.42
N GLY A 19 14.26 -4.32 -5.20
CA GLY A 19 15.40 -5.18 -4.87
C GLY A 19 16.74 -4.48 -4.77
N THR A 20 16.96 -3.42 -5.52
CA THR A 20 18.21 -2.64 -5.50
C THR A 20 17.91 -1.15 -5.35
N ALA A 21 18.89 -0.37 -4.87
CA ALA A 21 18.76 1.07 -4.74
C ALA A 21 18.53 1.76 -6.09
N GLU A 22 19.22 1.30 -7.13
CA GLU A 22 19.10 1.84 -8.48
C GLU A 22 17.69 1.65 -9.04
N ARG A 23 17.10 0.47 -8.84
CA ARG A 23 15.73 0.19 -9.28
C ARG A 23 14.71 0.98 -8.48
N ALA A 24 14.95 1.14 -7.17
CA ALA A 24 14.08 1.95 -6.32
C ALA A 24 14.07 3.41 -6.79
N GLN A 25 15.25 3.97 -7.08
CA GLN A 25 15.37 5.32 -7.61
C GLN A 25 14.65 5.47 -8.95
N ALA A 26 14.79 4.48 -9.84
CA ALA A 26 14.13 4.49 -11.15
C ALA A 26 12.60 4.45 -11.00
N GLN A 27 12.07 3.61 -10.11
CA GLN A 27 10.63 3.54 -9.86
C GLN A 27 10.10 4.87 -9.29
N LEU A 28 10.79 5.47 -8.34
CA LEU A 28 10.37 6.74 -7.74
C LEU A 28 10.45 7.90 -8.75
N SER A 29 11.45 7.89 -9.62
CA SER A 29 11.53 8.85 -10.72
C SER A 29 10.34 8.74 -11.65
N HIS A 30 9.91 7.51 -11.93
CA HIS A 30 8.72 7.26 -12.76
C HIS A 30 7.41 7.70 -12.08
N CYS A 31 7.34 7.59 -10.75
CA CYS A 31 6.18 8.01 -9.96
C CYS A 31 6.12 9.53 -9.74
N SER A 32 7.24 10.24 -9.90
CA SER A 32 7.31 11.68 -9.64
C SER A 32 6.21 12.44 -10.37
N GLY A 33 5.44 13.25 -9.63
CA GLY A 33 4.35 14.05 -10.17
C GLY A 33 3.12 13.24 -10.61
N GLN A 34 3.07 11.93 -10.36
CA GLN A 34 2.00 11.06 -10.84
C GLN A 34 1.06 10.64 -9.71
N TRP A 35 -0.16 10.27 -10.08
CA TRP A 35 -1.04 9.50 -9.21
C TRP A 35 -0.64 8.03 -9.26
N VAL A 36 -0.45 7.43 -8.10
CA VAL A 36 -0.11 6.02 -7.93
C VAL A 36 -1.24 5.34 -7.16
N THR A 37 -1.68 4.18 -7.64
CA THR A 37 -2.78 3.43 -7.05
C THR A 37 -2.25 2.22 -6.31
N TYR A 38 -2.67 2.09 -5.06
CA TYR A 38 -2.45 0.91 -4.22
C TYR A 38 -3.74 0.13 -4.16
N CYS A 39 -3.68 -1.15 -4.52
CA CYS A 39 -4.81 -2.08 -4.44
C CYS A 39 -4.48 -3.13 -3.39
N SER A 40 -5.21 -3.14 -2.29
CA SER A 40 -5.01 -4.11 -1.21
C SER A 40 -6.16 -5.10 -1.19
N ALA A 41 -5.82 -6.37 -1.32
CA ALA A 41 -6.77 -7.46 -1.24
C ALA A 41 -6.99 -7.88 0.21
N LEU A 42 -8.20 -8.30 0.51
CA LEU A 42 -8.60 -8.85 1.80
C LEU A 42 -9.34 -10.16 1.58
N SER A 43 -8.89 -11.21 2.23
CA SER A 43 -9.63 -12.47 2.27
C SER A 43 -9.86 -12.89 3.70
N LEU A 44 -11.05 -13.44 3.96
CA LEU A 44 -11.40 -14.12 5.19
C LEU A 44 -11.75 -15.56 4.86
N ALA A 45 -11.24 -16.50 5.61
CA ALA A 45 -11.50 -17.92 5.39
C ALA A 45 -11.62 -18.65 6.71
N THR A 46 -12.41 -19.72 6.71
CA THR A 46 -12.51 -20.69 7.78
C THR A 46 -12.41 -22.07 7.15
N GLU A 47 -12.02 -23.08 7.88
CA GLU A 47 -11.83 -24.49 7.49
C GLU A 47 -12.20 -24.84 6.03
N GLY A 48 -11.31 -24.48 5.08
CA GLY A 48 -11.47 -24.80 3.66
C GLY A 48 -12.51 -23.98 2.91
N GLN A 49 -13.14 -22.99 3.54
CA GLN A 49 -14.14 -22.13 2.92
C GLN A 49 -13.70 -20.68 2.91
N THR A 50 -13.76 -20.04 1.73
CA THR A 50 -13.58 -18.61 1.60
C THR A 50 -14.89 -17.90 1.94
N LEU A 51 -14.86 -17.04 2.97
CA LEU A 51 -16.02 -16.26 3.40
C LEU A 51 -16.11 -14.92 2.66
N THR A 52 -14.96 -14.29 2.43
CA THR A 52 -14.87 -12.98 1.80
C THR A 52 -13.61 -12.92 0.97
N LEU A 53 -13.71 -12.35 -0.22
CA LEU A 53 -12.58 -12.01 -1.08
C LEU A 53 -12.90 -10.68 -1.75
N GLU A 54 -12.21 -9.63 -1.36
CA GLU A 54 -12.46 -8.28 -1.88
C GLU A 54 -11.15 -7.50 -1.95
N HIS A 55 -11.22 -6.34 -2.57
CA HIS A 55 -10.07 -5.43 -2.65
C HIS A 55 -10.54 -4.00 -2.41
N GLU A 56 -9.60 -3.15 -2.00
CA GLU A 56 -9.83 -1.73 -1.82
C GLU A 56 -8.68 -0.93 -2.41
N LEU A 57 -9.02 0.21 -2.98
CA LEU A 57 -8.06 1.09 -3.64
C LEU A 57 -7.72 2.28 -2.74
N TYR A 58 -6.46 2.69 -2.80
CA TYR A 58 -5.98 3.93 -2.20
C TYR A 58 -5.04 4.62 -3.17
N HIS A 59 -5.19 5.92 -3.35
CA HIS A 59 -4.44 6.68 -4.34
C HIS A 59 -3.58 7.73 -3.66
N VAL A 60 -2.33 7.85 -4.12
CA VAL A 60 -1.43 8.90 -3.65
C VAL A 60 -0.93 9.70 -4.84
N LYS A 61 -0.87 11.02 -4.68
CA LYS A 61 -0.24 11.91 -5.65
C LYS A 61 1.18 12.20 -5.17
N PHE A 62 2.16 11.85 -5.99
CA PHE A 62 3.55 12.18 -5.68
C PHE A 62 3.82 13.65 -5.98
N ARG A 63 4.65 14.28 -5.15
CA ARG A 63 5.23 15.58 -5.47
C ARG A 63 6.11 15.44 -6.72
N ASN A 64 6.47 16.56 -7.32
CA ASN A 64 7.56 16.56 -8.30
C ASN A 64 8.87 16.38 -7.54
N LEU A 65 9.51 15.22 -7.73
CA LEU A 65 10.69 14.82 -6.96
C LEU A 65 11.97 15.13 -7.74
N LYS A 66 12.93 15.72 -7.04
CA LYS A 66 14.27 15.91 -7.57
C LYS A 66 15.10 14.65 -7.38
N ALA A 67 16.06 14.41 -8.27
CA ALA A 67 16.93 13.24 -8.19
C ALA A 67 17.61 13.10 -6.82
N LEU A 68 18.05 14.21 -6.24
CA LEU A 68 18.69 14.19 -4.92
C LEU A 68 17.72 13.80 -3.81
N GLU A 69 16.47 14.24 -3.89
CA GLU A 69 15.43 13.86 -2.92
C GLU A 69 15.16 12.35 -2.97
N ILE A 70 15.07 11.80 -4.18
CA ILE A 70 14.89 10.36 -4.39
C ILE A 70 16.05 9.57 -3.81
N GLN A 71 17.29 9.99 -4.10
CA GLN A 71 18.49 9.33 -3.56
C GLN A 71 18.51 9.34 -2.03
N ARG A 72 18.19 10.48 -1.43
CA ARG A 72 18.14 10.63 0.03
C ARG A 72 17.06 9.76 0.65
N TYR A 73 15.88 9.74 0.06
CA TYR A 73 14.79 8.91 0.54
C TYR A 73 15.17 7.42 0.52
N VAL A 74 15.69 6.93 -0.60
CA VAL A 74 16.10 5.53 -0.74
C VAL A 74 17.20 5.16 0.26
N ALA A 75 18.14 6.08 0.51
CA ALA A 75 19.20 5.84 1.48
C ALA A 75 18.68 5.76 2.92
N LEU A 76 17.65 6.57 3.27
CA LEU A 76 17.11 6.62 4.63
C LEU A 76 16.16 5.47 4.93
N ASP A 77 15.19 5.21 4.08
CA ASP A 77 14.16 4.19 4.31
C ASP A 77 14.53 2.81 3.76
N LYS A 78 15.45 2.74 2.82
CA LYS A 78 15.87 1.49 2.16
C LYS A 78 14.67 0.65 1.71
N PRO A 79 13.77 1.18 0.86
CA PRO A 79 12.51 0.53 0.51
C PRO A 79 12.70 -0.55 -0.56
N LEU A 80 13.74 -1.38 -0.45
CA LEU A 80 14.12 -2.33 -1.48
C LEU A 80 13.20 -3.53 -1.55
N ASP A 81 12.48 -3.79 -0.46
CA ASP A 81 11.56 -4.91 -0.33
C ASP A 81 10.09 -4.47 -0.32
N CYS A 82 9.85 -3.25 -0.76
CA CYS A 82 8.51 -2.66 -0.81
C CYS A 82 8.08 -2.44 -2.26
N ALA A 83 6.92 -2.98 -2.65
CA ALA A 83 6.36 -2.70 -3.97
C ALA A 83 6.18 -1.19 -4.15
N GLY A 84 6.60 -0.67 -5.32
CA GLY A 84 6.55 0.76 -5.60
C GLY A 84 7.64 1.58 -4.90
N SER A 85 8.59 0.95 -4.24
CA SER A 85 9.75 1.59 -3.62
C SER A 85 9.40 2.58 -2.51
N ILE A 86 8.31 2.36 -1.76
CA ILE A 86 7.83 3.26 -0.72
C ILE A 86 7.56 2.48 0.57
N LYS A 87 8.03 3.04 1.69
CA LYS A 87 7.54 2.71 3.02
C LYS A 87 6.60 3.83 3.46
N ALA A 88 5.30 3.62 3.25
CA ALA A 88 4.30 4.64 3.52
C ALA A 88 4.23 5.01 5.00
N GLU A 89 4.46 4.03 5.88
CA GLU A 89 4.52 4.21 7.34
C GLU A 89 5.82 4.86 7.83
N GLY A 90 6.82 4.95 6.96
CA GLY A 90 8.08 5.64 7.24
C GLY A 90 8.08 7.05 6.67
N LEU A 91 9.18 7.44 6.04
CA LEU A 91 9.33 8.75 5.41
C LEU A 91 8.61 8.86 4.06
N GLY A 92 8.04 7.76 3.55
CA GLY A 92 7.34 7.77 2.27
C GLY A 92 6.24 8.82 2.17
N ILE A 93 5.55 9.10 3.27
CA ILE A 93 4.50 10.13 3.31
C ILE A 93 5.02 11.51 2.88
N THR A 94 6.32 11.80 3.07
CA THR A 94 6.91 13.08 2.69
C THR A 94 7.04 13.26 1.17
N LEU A 95 6.91 12.18 0.42
CA LEU A 95 6.97 12.21 -1.04
C LEU A 95 5.62 12.52 -1.69
N PHE A 96 4.53 12.53 -0.92
CA PHE A 96 3.19 12.76 -1.42
C PHE A 96 2.78 14.22 -1.31
N SER A 97 1.98 14.69 -2.26
CA SER A 97 1.32 15.99 -2.20
C SER A 97 -0.15 15.86 -1.83
N SER A 98 -0.77 14.71 -2.08
CA SER A 98 -2.19 14.47 -1.85
C SER A 98 -2.47 12.99 -1.75
N THR A 99 -3.55 12.65 -1.06
CA THR A 99 -4.02 11.27 -0.98
C THR A 99 -5.54 11.23 -1.20
N ARG A 100 -6.03 10.08 -1.65
CA ARG A 100 -7.45 9.86 -1.89
C ARG A 100 -7.81 8.40 -1.64
N GLY A 101 -8.75 8.16 -0.74
CA GLY A 101 -9.21 6.82 -0.41
C GLY A 101 -10.02 6.83 0.88
N ASN A 102 -10.69 5.72 1.15
CA ASN A 102 -11.55 5.57 2.31
C ASN A 102 -10.78 5.27 3.60
N ASP A 103 -9.67 4.54 3.49
CA ASP A 103 -8.93 4.03 4.65
C ASP A 103 -7.44 4.02 4.34
N ILE A 104 -6.68 4.85 5.05
CA ILE A 104 -5.22 4.92 4.86
C ILE A 104 -4.53 3.59 5.17
N ASN A 105 -5.13 2.74 5.99
CA ASN A 105 -4.58 1.40 6.25
C ASN A 105 -4.52 0.53 4.99
N THR A 106 -5.35 0.84 3.98
CA THR A 106 -5.27 0.23 2.67
C THR A 106 -3.89 0.50 2.03
N LEU A 107 -3.37 1.72 2.21
CA LEU A 107 -2.02 2.07 1.76
C LEU A 107 -0.95 1.25 2.49
N TYR A 108 -1.15 0.95 3.77
CA TYR A 108 -0.23 0.14 4.56
C TYR A 108 -0.33 -1.37 4.27
N GLY A 109 -1.36 -1.80 3.53
CA GLY A 109 -1.48 -3.16 3.02
C GLY A 109 -2.68 -3.95 3.50
N LEU A 110 -3.44 -3.48 4.48
CA LEU A 110 -4.62 -4.17 5.00
C LEU A 110 -5.75 -3.16 5.26
N PRO A 111 -6.87 -3.24 4.52
CA PRO A 111 -7.98 -2.30 4.71
C PRO A 111 -8.75 -2.62 6.01
N LEU A 112 -8.35 -1.98 7.11
CA LEU A 112 -8.83 -2.29 8.45
C LEU A 112 -10.30 -1.94 8.68
N LEU A 113 -10.81 -0.86 8.09
CA LEU A 113 -12.23 -0.52 8.22
C LEU A 113 -13.09 -1.64 7.64
N ARG A 114 -12.73 -2.11 6.45
CA ARG A 114 -13.43 -3.20 5.78
C ARG A 114 -13.29 -4.51 6.54
N LEU A 115 -12.09 -4.82 7.01
CA LEU A 115 -11.84 -6.00 7.83
C LEU A 115 -12.70 -6.02 9.08
N ALA A 116 -12.72 -4.93 9.84
CA ALA A 116 -13.52 -4.84 11.06
C ALA A 116 -15.02 -5.04 10.76
N GLN A 117 -15.51 -4.44 9.68
CA GLN A 117 -16.90 -4.59 9.25
C GLN A 117 -17.24 -6.05 8.92
N ARG A 118 -16.38 -6.72 8.14
CA ARG A 118 -16.61 -8.12 7.75
C ARG A 118 -16.54 -9.05 8.95
N LEU A 119 -15.61 -8.82 9.87
CA LEU A 119 -15.54 -9.62 11.10
C LEU A 119 -16.82 -9.50 11.92
N ARG A 120 -17.37 -8.29 12.06
CA ARG A 120 -18.66 -8.10 12.77
C ARG A 120 -19.79 -8.87 12.10
N GLU A 121 -19.82 -8.91 10.78
CA GLU A 121 -20.83 -9.67 10.02
C GLU A 121 -20.75 -11.17 10.31
N TYR A 122 -19.58 -11.68 10.69
CA TYR A 122 -19.36 -13.07 11.06
C TYR A 122 -19.35 -13.28 12.58
N GLY A 123 -19.83 -12.32 13.34
CA GLY A 123 -19.99 -12.45 14.78
C GLY A 123 -18.73 -12.17 15.59
N LEU A 124 -17.65 -11.64 14.96
CA LEU A 124 -16.39 -11.34 15.63
C LEU A 124 -16.21 -9.82 15.71
N ASP A 125 -16.50 -9.26 16.87
CA ASP A 125 -16.31 -7.83 17.12
C ASP A 125 -15.12 -7.66 18.07
N ALA A 126 -14.13 -6.89 17.63
CA ALA A 126 -12.94 -6.60 18.43
C ALA A 126 -13.29 -6.00 19.80
N LEU A 127 -14.37 -5.21 19.88
CA LEU A 127 -14.80 -4.61 21.14
C LEU A 127 -15.40 -5.62 22.12
N ASN A 128 -15.83 -6.77 21.63
CA ASN A 128 -16.44 -7.81 22.47
C ASN A 128 -15.45 -8.92 22.86
N ILE A 129 -14.32 -9.05 22.13
CA ILE A 129 -13.33 -10.09 22.39
C ILE A 129 -12.06 -9.56 23.03
N LEU A 130 -11.88 -8.27 23.08
CA LEU A 130 -10.81 -7.59 23.78
C LEU A 130 -11.33 -7.05 25.13
#